data_687e2676c30a93fabbe340b85957e5a3
#
_entry.id   687e2676c30a93fabbe340b85957e5a3
#
_cell.length_a   1.000
_cell.length_b   1.000
_cell.length_c   1.000
_cell.angle_alpha   90.00
_cell.angle_beta   90.00
_cell.angle_gamma   90.00
#
_symmetry.space_group_name_H-M   'P 1'
#
loop_
_entity.id
_entity.type
_entity.pdbx_description
1 polymer ?
#
loop_
_entity_poly.entity_id
_entity_poly.type
_entity_poly.pdbx_seq_one_letter_code
_entity_poly.pdbx_strand_id
1 'polypeptide(L)'
;MRGITEETMYAAALQSLPGLGSRRLKTILDRYRSAKAAWNAPWDDELRRRLRFSSASFGKLIEERNVFDWDGFSRKLSFYGVRPIALWDDDYPCWLPFIAQPPLVLFCQGTLAADRYTLAMVGSRKASPYGLNAAETLAMSLAERGITLVSGGARGIDTRIHTGALKGKGRTVVVVANGLDRTYPRENKRLFREVVENGGAILSKYPFGTEPRAQHFPARNRIIAGMAAATVVIEAALGSGSLITADFALEEGRDVFAMPGSIFAETSKGTNRLLQMGAMALTDTEDILQVFQNRGWILPTAAGAGEAVDLDETEKQVLAALSMERAIPAEDLLPATGLPLPKLLHTLLRLQLKKAVEELPGGYIRCAAANLQL
;
A
#
# COMPACT_ATOMS: atom_id res chain seq x y z
N MET A 1 6.43 -8.93 23.78
CA MET A 1 7.04 -8.26 22.61
C MET A 1 8.35 -8.98 22.29
N ARG A 2 8.30 -10.00 21.42
CA ARG A 2 9.50 -10.75 21.02
C ARG A 2 10.31 -9.89 20.05
N GLY A 3 11.61 -9.64 20.34
CA GLY A 3 12.59 -9.16 19.36
C GLY A 3 12.86 -7.67 19.28
N ILE A 4 12.23 -6.79 20.07
CA ILE A 4 12.57 -5.35 20.03
C ILE A 4 13.84 -5.15 20.85
N THR A 5 14.91 -4.66 20.21
CA THR A 5 16.15 -4.35 20.91
C THR A 5 16.02 -3.04 21.70
N GLU A 6 16.83 -2.90 22.74
CA GLU A 6 16.90 -1.65 23.49
C GLU A 6 17.29 -0.48 22.57
N GLU A 7 18.20 -0.73 21.63
CA GLU A 7 18.65 0.23 20.63
C GLU A 7 17.51 0.73 19.74
N THR A 8 16.65 -0.18 19.28
CA THR A 8 15.45 0.14 18.49
C THR A 8 14.44 0.97 19.28
N MET A 9 14.27 0.67 20.58
CA MET A 9 13.39 1.48 21.45
C MET A 9 13.92 2.90 21.63
N TYR A 10 15.22 3.09 21.84
CA TYR A 10 15.83 4.43 21.93
C TYR A 10 15.71 5.21 20.61
N ALA A 11 15.94 4.53 19.47
CA ALA A 11 15.78 5.16 18.16
C ALA A 11 14.32 5.60 17.91
N ALA A 12 13.34 4.79 18.29
CA ALA A 12 11.92 5.11 18.19
C ALA A 12 11.53 6.29 19.11
N ALA A 13 12.05 6.32 20.32
CA ALA A 13 11.86 7.44 21.25
C ALA A 13 12.47 8.73 20.69
N LEU A 14 13.70 8.69 20.16
CA LEU A 14 14.33 9.84 19.51
C LEU A 14 13.49 10.33 18.31
N GLN A 15 13.00 9.41 17.45
CA GLN A 15 12.15 9.78 16.31
C GLN A 15 10.81 10.39 16.75
N SER A 16 10.36 10.09 17.95
CA SER A 16 9.12 10.62 18.53
C SER A 16 9.26 12.03 19.10
N LEU A 17 10.49 12.51 19.28
CA LEU A 17 10.74 13.88 19.73
C LEU A 17 10.41 14.90 18.62
N PRO A 18 9.89 16.07 18.96
CA PRO A 18 9.47 17.08 17.99
C PRO A 18 10.59 17.52 17.07
N GLY A 19 10.31 17.48 15.77
CA GLY A 19 11.25 17.94 14.76
C GLY A 19 12.41 16.98 14.46
N LEU A 20 12.53 15.81 15.11
CA LEU A 20 13.51 14.79 14.80
C LEU A 20 12.98 13.80 13.74
N GLY A 21 12.85 14.25 12.49
CA GLY A 21 12.60 13.34 11.38
C GLY A 21 13.84 12.52 11.01
N SER A 22 13.70 11.52 10.13
CA SER A 22 14.76 10.55 9.78
C SER A 22 16.11 11.18 9.43
N ARG A 23 16.14 12.33 8.72
CA ARG A 23 17.41 13.02 8.39
C ARG A 23 18.17 13.50 9.63
N ARG A 24 17.47 14.14 10.58
CA ARG A 24 18.07 14.63 11.81
C ARG A 24 18.46 13.49 12.73
N LEU A 25 17.63 12.46 12.82
CA LEU A 25 17.95 11.24 13.56
C LEU A 25 19.21 10.59 13.01
N LYS A 26 19.37 10.51 11.68
CA LYS A 26 20.59 10.01 11.07
C LYS A 26 21.82 10.83 11.50
N THR A 27 21.74 12.15 11.48
CA THR A 27 22.84 13.03 11.93
C THR A 27 23.22 12.76 13.38
N ILE A 28 22.26 12.47 14.25
CA ILE A 28 22.51 12.09 15.66
C ILE A 28 23.23 10.74 15.73
N LEU A 29 22.71 9.72 15.02
CA LEU A 29 23.29 8.38 15.03
C LEU A 29 24.69 8.35 14.39
N ASP A 30 24.93 9.14 13.35
CA ASP A 30 26.26 9.27 12.74
C ASP A 30 27.30 9.83 13.74
N ARG A 31 26.88 10.69 14.67
CA ARG A 31 27.75 11.25 15.72
C ARG A 31 27.97 10.29 16.88
N TYR A 32 26.90 9.71 17.40
CA TYR A 32 26.97 8.91 18.64
C TYR A 32 27.07 7.41 18.42
N ARG A 33 26.90 6.94 17.19
CA ARG A 33 26.98 5.53 16.75
C ARG A 33 25.92 4.59 17.36
N SER A 34 25.15 5.05 18.33
CA SER A 34 24.10 4.30 19.03
C SER A 34 22.99 5.23 19.46
N ALA A 35 21.74 4.79 19.33
CA ALA A 35 20.58 5.55 19.78
C ALA A 35 20.54 5.69 21.31
N LYS A 36 20.92 4.62 22.02
CA LYS A 36 21.06 4.64 23.48
C LYS A 36 22.14 5.61 23.92
N ALA A 37 23.31 5.58 23.27
CA ALA A 37 24.38 6.52 23.58
C ALA A 37 23.96 7.96 23.29
N ALA A 38 23.28 8.20 22.15
CA ALA A 38 22.76 9.51 21.78
C ALA A 38 21.72 10.02 22.77
N TRP A 39 20.85 9.15 23.28
CA TRP A 39 19.84 9.52 24.27
C TRP A 39 20.46 10.01 25.58
N ASN A 40 21.51 9.31 26.05
CA ASN A 40 22.14 9.58 27.34
C ASN A 40 23.26 10.65 27.28
N ALA A 41 23.74 10.99 26.09
CA ALA A 41 24.79 11.98 25.92
C ALA A 41 24.29 13.40 26.19
N PRO A 42 25.17 14.32 26.65
CA PRO A 42 24.89 15.73 26.63
C PRO A 42 24.81 16.23 25.19
N TRP A 43 23.75 16.99 24.86
CA TRP A 43 23.58 17.61 23.56
C TRP A 43 24.11 19.05 23.59
N ASP A 44 25.12 19.33 22.79
CA ASP A 44 25.84 20.59 22.75
C ASP A 44 25.44 21.50 21.58
N ASP A 45 26.01 22.68 21.55
CA ASP A 45 25.75 23.68 20.51
C ASP A 45 26.27 23.25 19.11
N GLU A 46 27.27 22.36 19.05
CA GLU A 46 27.73 21.78 17.80
C GLU A 46 26.64 20.89 17.21
N LEU A 47 26.02 20.00 18.00
CA LEU A 47 24.91 19.18 17.58
C LEU A 47 23.73 20.06 17.12
N ARG A 48 23.39 21.11 17.85
CA ARG A 48 22.35 22.07 17.49
C ARG A 48 22.57 22.59 16.07
N ARG A 49 23.78 23.06 15.75
CA ARG A 49 24.14 23.61 14.45
C ARG A 49 24.02 22.56 13.35
N ARG A 50 24.49 21.33 13.58
CA ARG A 50 24.37 20.20 12.63
C ARG A 50 22.92 19.83 12.35
N LEU A 51 22.08 19.86 13.37
CA LEU A 51 20.63 19.58 13.23
C LEU A 51 19.84 20.77 12.67
N ARG A 52 20.46 21.94 12.52
CA ARG A 52 19.84 23.19 12.03
C ARG A 52 18.62 23.58 12.89
N PHE A 53 18.77 23.59 14.19
CA PHE A 53 17.79 24.11 15.12
C PHE A 53 18.17 25.53 15.58
N SER A 54 17.13 26.38 15.84
CA SER A 54 17.32 27.59 16.64
C SER A 54 17.64 27.19 18.09
N SER A 55 18.28 28.10 18.85
CA SER A 55 18.57 27.84 20.27
C SER A 55 17.31 27.53 21.07
N ALA A 56 16.24 28.27 20.86
CA ALA A 56 14.96 28.06 21.55
C ALA A 56 14.33 26.67 21.18
N SER A 57 14.32 26.28 19.90
CA SER A 57 13.78 24.97 19.50
C SER A 57 14.63 23.81 19.99
N PHE A 58 15.96 24.00 20.10
CA PHE A 58 16.87 22.97 20.60
C PHE A 58 16.74 22.80 22.11
N GLY A 59 16.60 23.92 22.87
CA GLY A 59 16.31 23.88 24.31
C GLY A 59 15.03 23.07 24.60
N LYS A 60 13.94 23.39 23.89
CA LYS A 60 12.69 22.61 23.98
C LYS A 60 12.89 21.13 23.72
N LEU A 61 13.65 20.79 22.67
CA LEU A 61 13.92 19.40 22.32
C LEU A 61 14.67 18.65 23.44
N ILE A 62 15.64 19.31 24.09
CA ILE A 62 16.35 18.76 25.25
C ILE A 62 15.39 18.57 26.44
N GLU A 63 14.56 19.57 26.75
CA GLU A 63 13.55 19.47 27.79
C GLU A 63 12.61 18.29 27.58
N GLU A 64 12.04 18.15 26.37
CA GLU A 64 11.14 17.04 26.02
C GLU A 64 11.83 15.68 26.11
N ARG A 65 13.12 15.57 25.73
CA ARG A 65 13.88 14.36 25.94
C ARG A 65 14.04 14.03 27.42
N ASN A 66 14.33 15.03 28.26
CA ASN A 66 14.58 14.84 29.68
C ASN A 66 13.33 14.43 30.48
N VAL A 67 12.15 14.88 30.02
CA VAL A 67 10.85 14.53 30.62
C VAL A 67 10.09 13.44 29.85
N PHE A 68 10.76 12.71 28.99
CA PHE A 68 10.11 11.70 28.15
C PHE A 68 9.49 10.58 28.99
N ASP A 69 8.18 10.37 28.80
CA ASP A 69 7.42 9.33 29.52
C ASP A 69 7.62 7.94 28.82
N TRP A 70 8.65 7.23 29.25
CA TRP A 70 8.97 5.87 28.74
C TRP A 70 7.86 4.87 29.00
N ASP A 71 7.21 4.94 30.16
CA ASP A 71 6.12 4.04 30.51
C ASP A 71 4.89 4.33 29.66
N GLY A 72 4.55 5.59 29.48
CA GLY A 72 3.47 6.03 28.61
C GLY A 72 3.73 5.67 27.15
N PHE A 73 4.97 5.81 26.68
CA PHE A 73 5.36 5.40 25.32
C PHE A 73 5.20 3.88 25.16
N SER A 74 5.70 3.08 26.07
CA SER A 74 5.58 1.61 26.05
C SER A 74 4.14 1.14 26.15
N ARG A 75 3.34 1.78 27.05
CA ARG A 75 1.89 1.51 27.15
C ARG A 75 1.16 1.81 25.85
N LYS A 76 1.45 2.93 25.16
CA LYS A 76 0.84 3.25 23.85
C LYS A 76 1.21 2.24 22.79
N LEU A 77 2.47 1.85 22.69
CA LEU A 77 2.91 0.81 21.75
C LEU A 77 2.11 -0.49 21.97
N SER A 78 1.99 -0.93 23.21
CA SER A 78 1.24 -2.14 23.58
C SER A 78 -0.26 -2.00 23.29
N PHE A 79 -0.86 -0.88 23.66
CA PHE A 79 -2.30 -0.62 23.50
C PHE A 79 -2.73 -0.64 22.02
N TYR A 80 -1.92 -0.07 21.12
CA TYR A 80 -2.20 -0.07 19.69
C TYR A 80 -1.64 -1.31 18.96
N GLY A 81 -0.98 -2.24 19.66
CA GLY A 81 -0.34 -3.39 19.04
C GLY A 81 0.75 -2.99 18.05
N VAL A 82 1.45 -1.89 18.32
CA VAL A 82 2.49 -1.31 17.46
C VAL A 82 3.86 -1.67 18.01
N ARG A 83 4.77 -2.05 17.11
CA ARG A 83 6.18 -2.20 17.44
C ARG A 83 7.05 -1.32 16.54
N PRO A 84 8.10 -0.70 17.05
CA PRO A 84 9.09 -0.06 16.22
C PRO A 84 9.97 -1.13 15.54
N ILE A 85 10.44 -0.81 14.34
CA ILE A 85 11.39 -1.60 13.56
C ILE A 85 12.45 -0.61 13.05
N ALA A 86 13.69 -0.85 13.38
CA ALA A 86 14.81 -0.02 12.94
C ALA A 86 15.52 -0.57 11.71
N LEU A 87 16.23 0.28 11.00
CA LEU A 87 16.97 -0.06 9.78
C LEU A 87 17.92 -1.27 9.93
N TRP A 88 18.37 -1.55 11.14
CA TRP A 88 19.30 -2.64 11.48
C TRP A 88 18.60 -3.89 12.01
N ASP A 89 17.27 -3.91 12.11
CA ASP A 89 16.52 -5.08 12.54
C ASP A 89 16.27 -6.04 11.37
N ASP A 90 16.31 -7.35 11.61
CA ASP A 90 16.21 -8.39 10.57
C ASP A 90 14.89 -8.36 9.79
N ASP A 91 13.82 -7.87 10.41
CA ASP A 91 12.50 -7.76 9.81
C ASP A 91 12.23 -6.38 9.15
N TYR A 92 13.27 -5.55 9.01
CA TYR A 92 13.16 -4.33 8.21
C TYR A 92 12.97 -4.69 6.73
N PRO A 93 12.08 -4.00 5.99
CA PRO A 93 11.77 -4.34 4.58
C PRO A 93 13.02 -4.42 3.72
N CYS A 94 13.24 -5.58 3.08
CA CYS A 94 14.52 -5.92 2.43
C CYS A 94 14.97 -4.95 1.32
N TRP A 95 14.03 -4.30 0.62
CA TRP A 95 14.35 -3.34 -0.43
C TRP A 95 14.56 -1.91 0.06
N LEU A 96 13.99 -1.58 1.23
CA LEU A 96 13.95 -0.21 1.73
C LEU A 96 15.32 0.35 2.20
N PRO A 97 16.29 -0.45 2.67
CA PRO A 97 17.63 0.05 3.00
C PRO A 97 18.40 0.66 1.81
N PHE A 98 18.05 0.27 0.59
CA PHE A 98 18.77 0.64 -0.63
C PHE A 98 18.28 1.92 -1.29
N ILE A 99 17.24 2.58 -0.75
CA ILE A 99 16.81 3.89 -1.27
C ILE A 99 17.71 5.01 -0.75
N ALA A 100 17.74 6.14 -1.46
CA ALA A 100 18.59 7.28 -1.11
C ALA A 100 18.35 7.82 0.31
N GLN A 101 17.16 7.71 0.85
CA GLN A 101 16.79 8.19 2.19
C GLN A 101 15.89 7.18 2.93
N PRO A 102 16.45 6.05 3.39
CA PRO A 102 15.67 5.07 4.13
C PRO A 102 15.18 5.64 5.47
N PRO A 103 13.94 5.38 5.89
CA PRO A 103 13.50 5.71 7.24
C PRO A 103 14.28 4.88 8.26
N LEU A 104 14.87 5.55 9.27
CA LEU A 104 15.66 4.83 10.27
C LEU A 104 14.80 4.00 11.22
N VAL A 105 13.58 4.42 11.45
CA VAL A 105 12.60 3.69 12.25
C VAL A 105 11.25 3.71 11.54
N LEU A 106 10.60 2.56 11.52
CA LEU A 106 9.22 2.36 11.13
C LEU A 106 8.41 1.91 12.36
N PHE A 107 7.20 2.41 12.48
CA PHE A 107 6.20 1.88 13.40
C PHE A 107 5.34 0.87 12.64
N CYS A 108 5.18 -0.32 13.17
CA CYS A 108 4.49 -1.43 12.52
C CYS A 108 3.37 -1.98 13.41
N GLN A 109 2.17 -2.08 12.86
CA GLN A 109 1.07 -2.83 13.44
C GLN A 109 0.83 -4.07 12.57
N GLY A 110 0.77 -5.25 13.16
CA GLY A 110 0.67 -6.52 12.44
C GLY A 110 2.02 -7.19 12.19
N THR A 111 2.07 -8.05 11.18
CA THR A 111 3.24 -8.87 10.85
C THR A 111 3.89 -8.36 9.58
N LEU A 112 5.13 -7.92 9.70
CA LEU A 112 5.98 -7.59 8.56
C LEU A 112 6.96 -8.74 8.36
N ALA A 113 6.97 -9.30 7.17
CA ALA A 113 7.98 -10.24 6.75
C ALA A 113 8.99 -9.53 5.84
N ALA A 114 10.25 -9.93 5.92
CA ALA A 114 11.29 -9.45 5.00
C ALA A 114 11.10 -10.09 3.62
N ASP A 115 9.93 -9.84 3.00
CA ASP A 115 9.56 -10.44 1.73
C ASP A 115 10.37 -9.85 0.58
N ARG A 116 11.05 -10.71 -0.15
CA ARG A 116 11.76 -10.35 -1.37
C ARG A 116 10.78 -10.06 -2.52
N TYR A 117 9.66 -10.77 -2.56
CA TYR A 117 8.64 -10.67 -3.60
C TYR A 117 7.59 -9.64 -3.24
N THR A 118 7.99 -8.38 -3.28
CA THR A 118 7.14 -7.26 -2.90
C THR A 118 6.91 -6.34 -4.10
N LEU A 119 5.65 -6.00 -4.36
CA LEU A 119 5.23 -5.13 -5.45
C LEU A 119 4.45 -3.94 -4.90
N ALA A 120 4.84 -2.73 -5.26
CA ALA A 120 4.06 -1.54 -5.00
C ALA A 120 2.97 -1.42 -6.07
N MET A 121 1.72 -1.21 -5.65
CA MET A 121 0.61 -0.91 -6.54
C MET A 121 -0.08 0.36 -6.08
N VAL A 122 -0.33 1.30 -6.98
CA VAL A 122 -0.91 2.60 -6.66
C VAL A 122 -1.83 3.09 -7.77
N GLY A 123 -2.66 4.09 -7.44
CA GLY A 123 -3.49 4.70 -8.46
C GLY A 123 -4.39 5.82 -7.96
N SER A 124 -5.35 6.17 -8.79
CA SER A 124 -6.29 7.27 -8.56
C SER A 124 -7.18 7.04 -7.34
N ARG A 125 -7.40 8.12 -6.56
CA ARG A 125 -8.43 8.13 -5.51
C ARG A 125 -9.85 8.25 -6.07
N LYS A 126 -9.98 8.72 -7.32
CA LYS A 126 -11.22 8.85 -8.09
C LYS A 126 -11.09 7.98 -9.34
N ALA A 127 -10.98 6.67 -9.14
CA ALA A 127 -10.81 5.72 -10.22
C ALA A 127 -12.13 5.43 -10.93
N SER A 128 -12.01 5.02 -12.19
CA SER A 128 -13.15 4.49 -12.96
C SER A 128 -13.56 3.09 -12.45
N PRO A 129 -14.76 2.62 -12.76
CA PRO A 129 -15.17 1.23 -12.50
C PRO A 129 -14.19 0.22 -13.11
N TYR A 130 -13.67 0.48 -14.31
CA TYR A 130 -12.64 -0.32 -14.96
C TYR A 130 -11.36 -0.40 -14.11
N GLY A 131 -10.83 0.76 -13.66
CA GLY A 131 -9.62 0.80 -12.84
C GLY A 131 -9.79 0.12 -11.49
N LEU A 132 -10.95 0.27 -10.84
CA LEU A 132 -11.26 -0.41 -9.58
C LEU A 132 -11.29 -1.94 -9.75
N ASN A 133 -11.93 -2.43 -10.80
CA ASN A 133 -12.02 -3.85 -11.11
C ASN A 133 -10.63 -4.42 -11.47
N ALA A 134 -9.89 -3.75 -12.35
CA ALA A 134 -8.54 -4.16 -12.73
C ALA A 134 -7.60 -4.21 -11.51
N ALA A 135 -7.63 -3.20 -10.63
CA ALA A 135 -6.81 -3.17 -9.43
C ALA A 135 -7.08 -4.37 -8.52
N GLU A 136 -8.35 -4.69 -8.30
CA GLU A 136 -8.73 -5.80 -7.42
C GLU A 136 -8.35 -7.16 -8.03
N THR A 137 -8.60 -7.36 -9.32
CA THR A 137 -8.31 -8.61 -10.03
C THR A 137 -6.81 -8.88 -10.11
N LEU A 138 -6.03 -7.88 -10.54
CA LEU A 138 -4.57 -8.01 -10.62
C LEU A 138 -3.97 -8.25 -9.23
N ALA A 139 -4.46 -7.53 -8.21
CA ALA A 139 -4.00 -7.71 -6.84
C ALA A 139 -4.32 -9.11 -6.30
N MET A 140 -5.50 -9.65 -6.59
CA MET A 140 -5.88 -11.01 -6.19
C MET A 140 -4.96 -12.04 -6.86
N SER A 141 -4.80 -11.99 -8.16
CA SER A 141 -3.95 -12.92 -8.91
C SER A 141 -2.48 -12.89 -8.48
N LEU A 142 -1.92 -11.70 -8.23
CA LEU A 142 -0.55 -11.56 -7.73
C LEU A 142 -0.39 -12.09 -6.30
N ALA A 143 -1.38 -11.86 -5.44
CA ALA A 143 -1.38 -12.33 -4.06
C ALA A 143 -1.48 -13.86 -3.97
N GLU A 144 -2.30 -14.51 -4.82
CA GLU A 144 -2.39 -15.96 -4.97
C GLU A 144 -1.03 -16.58 -5.36
N ARG A 145 -0.18 -15.82 -6.06
CA ARG A 145 1.19 -16.20 -6.43
C ARG A 145 2.24 -15.86 -5.39
N GLY A 146 1.82 -15.52 -4.16
CA GLY A 146 2.72 -15.25 -3.03
C GLY A 146 3.44 -13.90 -3.10
N ILE A 147 3.01 -12.98 -3.96
CA ILE A 147 3.57 -11.63 -4.03
C ILE A 147 2.91 -10.77 -2.94
N THR A 148 3.74 -10.15 -2.11
CA THR A 148 3.27 -9.19 -1.11
C THR A 148 3.01 -7.83 -1.75
N LEU A 149 1.79 -7.32 -1.62
CA LEU A 149 1.39 -6.04 -2.22
C LEU A 149 1.53 -4.90 -1.22
N VAL A 150 2.16 -3.81 -1.65
CA VAL A 150 2.34 -2.59 -0.85
C VAL A 150 1.56 -1.45 -1.48
N SER A 151 0.73 -0.79 -0.68
CA SER A 151 -0.01 0.39 -1.15
C SER A 151 -0.25 1.39 0.00
N GLY A 152 -0.89 2.50 -0.32
CA GLY A 152 -1.06 3.60 0.61
C GLY A 152 -2.34 3.56 1.44
N GLY A 153 -3.24 2.64 1.17
CA GLY A 153 -4.53 2.56 1.85
C GLY A 153 -5.45 3.76 1.62
N ALA A 154 -5.24 4.53 0.56
CA ALA A 154 -6.13 5.63 0.18
C ALA A 154 -7.44 5.09 -0.41
N ARG A 155 -8.44 5.99 -0.61
CA ARG A 155 -9.65 5.66 -1.37
C ARG A 155 -9.31 5.22 -2.79
N GLY A 156 -10.22 4.53 -3.45
CA GLY A 156 -10.10 4.14 -4.85
C GLY A 156 -9.17 2.95 -5.05
N ILE A 157 -8.18 3.10 -5.91
CA ILE A 157 -7.29 2.01 -6.32
C ILE A 157 -6.60 1.33 -5.14
N ASP A 158 -6.02 2.08 -4.19
CA ASP A 158 -5.30 1.49 -3.05
C ASP A 158 -6.22 0.59 -2.21
N THR A 159 -7.48 1.00 -1.99
CA THR A 159 -8.49 0.18 -1.28
C THR A 159 -8.71 -1.14 -2.01
N ARG A 160 -8.86 -1.11 -3.35
CA ARG A 160 -9.10 -2.31 -4.16
C ARG A 160 -7.91 -3.25 -4.19
N ILE A 161 -6.69 -2.71 -4.20
CA ILE A 161 -5.46 -3.51 -4.10
C ILE A 161 -5.45 -4.33 -2.81
N HIS A 162 -5.70 -3.69 -1.66
CA HIS A 162 -5.72 -4.40 -0.39
C HIS A 162 -6.85 -5.43 -0.32
N THR A 163 -8.04 -5.07 -0.84
CA THR A 163 -9.18 -5.99 -0.91
C THR A 163 -8.86 -7.20 -1.80
N GLY A 164 -8.28 -6.98 -2.98
CA GLY A 164 -7.86 -8.05 -3.89
C GLY A 164 -6.82 -8.98 -3.26
N ALA A 165 -5.80 -8.40 -2.60
CA ALA A 165 -4.78 -9.18 -1.89
C ALA A 165 -5.39 -10.10 -0.82
N LEU A 166 -6.35 -9.59 -0.04
CA LEU A 166 -7.06 -10.38 0.97
C LEU A 166 -7.94 -11.47 0.34
N LYS A 167 -8.63 -11.18 -0.78
CA LYS A 167 -9.40 -12.17 -1.53
C LYS A 167 -8.52 -13.30 -2.08
N GLY A 168 -7.32 -12.97 -2.57
CA GLY A 168 -6.30 -13.93 -2.99
C GLY A 168 -5.56 -14.62 -1.84
N LYS A 169 -6.00 -14.42 -0.58
CA LYS A 169 -5.39 -15.00 0.63
C LYS A 169 -3.88 -14.72 0.76
N GLY A 170 -3.41 -13.66 0.11
CA GLY A 170 -2.02 -13.23 0.17
C GLY A 170 -1.80 -12.10 1.17
N ARG A 171 -0.54 -11.68 1.30
CA ARG A 171 -0.15 -10.61 2.22
C ARG A 171 -0.21 -9.25 1.56
N THR A 172 -0.60 -8.24 2.34
CA THR A 172 -0.54 -6.86 1.90
C THR A 172 -0.09 -5.94 3.04
N VAL A 173 0.61 -4.87 2.66
CA VAL A 173 1.17 -3.89 3.58
C VAL A 173 0.61 -2.51 3.25
N VAL A 174 -0.05 -1.91 4.23
CA VAL A 174 -0.55 -0.54 4.13
C VAL A 174 0.50 0.42 4.68
N VAL A 175 1.00 1.33 3.89
CA VAL A 175 1.88 2.41 4.39
C VAL A 175 1.04 3.66 4.58
N VAL A 176 1.02 4.25 5.77
CA VAL A 176 0.21 5.44 6.07
C VAL A 176 1.05 6.69 6.27
N ALA A 177 0.40 7.88 6.13
CA ALA A 177 1.04 9.19 6.24
C ALA A 177 0.77 9.90 7.59
N ASN A 178 0.41 9.13 8.62
CA ASN A 178 0.04 9.59 9.97
C ASN A 178 0.51 8.58 11.02
N GLY A 179 0.39 8.92 12.30
CA GLY A 179 0.66 8.00 13.40
C GLY A 179 -0.34 6.84 13.44
N LEU A 180 0.10 5.67 13.91
CA LEU A 180 -0.73 4.45 13.95
C LEU A 180 -1.82 4.45 15.04
N ASP A 181 -1.89 5.49 15.84
CA ASP A 181 -3.02 5.78 16.75
C ASP A 181 -4.27 6.29 16.01
N ARG A 182 -4.18 6.52 14.71
CA ARG A 182 -5.24 7.09 13.87
C ARG A 182 -5.39 6.33 12.58
N THR A 183 -6.63 6.13 12.14
CA THR A 183 -6.92 5.56 10.81
C THR A 183 -7.29 6.67 9.83
N TYR A 184 -6.58 6.73 8.71
CA TYR A 184 -6.91 7.62 7.60
C TYR A 184 -6.74 6.89 6.25
N PRO A 185 -7.77 6.91 5.38
CA PRO A 185 -9.11 7.46 5.58
C PRO A 185 -9.94 6.61 6.58
N ARG A 186 -10.90 7.23 7.29
CA ARG A 186 -11.68 6.58 8.36
C ARG A 186 -12.51 5.39 7.87
N GLU A 187 -13.02 5.46 6.65
CA GLU A 187 -13.81 4.40 6.01
C GLU A 187 -13.03 3.10 5.82
N ASN A 188 -11.70 3.15 5.69
CA ASN A 188 -10.86 1.97 5.54
C ASN A 188 -10.48 1.31 6.89
N LYS A 189 -11.07 1.73 8.01
CA LYS A 189 -10.76 1.18 9.34
C LYS A 189 -10.98 -0.33 9.40
N ARG A 190 -12.08 -0.83 8.80
CA ARG A 190 -12.37 -2.27 8.74
C ARG A 190 -11.34 -3.00 7.90
N LEU A 191 -11.03 -2.50 6.71
CA LEU A 191 -10.03 -3.06 5.81
C LEU A 191 -8.66 -3.16 6.48
N PHE A 192 -8.22 -2.11 7.18
CA PHE A 192 -6.92 -2.10 7.87
C PHE A 192 -6.85 -3.17 8.96
N ARG A 193 -7.95 -3.38 9.70
CA ARG A 193 -8.04 -4.46 10.67
C ARG A 193 -7.95 -5.83 9.99
N GLU A 194 -8.71 -6.05 8.92
CA GLU A 194 -8.66 -7.28 8.13
C GLU A 194 -7.25 -7.56 7.58
N VAL A 195 -6.51 -6.53 7.14
CA VAL A 195 -5.11 -6.67 6.71
C VAL A 195 -4.25 -7.23 7.84
N VAL A 196 -4.35 -6.68 9.05
CA VAL A 196 -3.56 -7.15 10.21
C VAL A 196 -3.96 -8.56 10.63
N GLU A 197 -5.24 -8.86 10.68
CA GLU A 197 -5.79 -10.17 11.07
C GLU A 197 -5.39 -11.28 10.09
N ASN A 198 -5.17 -10.96 8.81
CA ASN A 198 -4.73 -11.90 7.77
C ASN A 198 -3.20 -11.90 7.54
N GLY A 199 -2.42 -11.51 8.55
CA GLY A 199 -0.96 -11.61 8.52
C GLY A 199 -0.24 -10.54 7.71
N GLY A 200 -0.93 -9.48 7.35
CA GLY A 200 -0.35 -8.26 6.78
C GLY A 200 0.07 -7.25 7.84
N ALA A 201 0.42 -6.04 7.40
CA ALA A 201 0.89 -4.98 8.28
C ALA A 201 0.41 -3.59 7.88
N ILE A 202 0.35 -2.70 8.87
CA ILE A 202 0.23 -1.26 8.67
C ILE A 202 1.52 -0.61 9.13
N LEU A 203 2.14 0.18 8.27
CA LEU A 203 3.41 0.85 8.52
C LEU A 203 3.28 2.36 8.52
N SER A 204 4.04 2.99 9.38
CA SER A 204 4.24 4.43 9.37
C SER A 204 5.67 4.78 9.79
N LYS A 205 6.24 5.82 9.19
CA LYS A 205 7.45 6.46 9.71
C LYS A 205 7.15 7.55 10.75
N TYR A 206 5.89 7.84 10.99
CA TYR A 206 5.45 8.93 11.85
C TYR A 206 5.10 8.41 13.25
N PRO A 207 5.51 9.11 14.31
CA PRO A 207 5.16 8.77 15.68
C PRO A 207 3.66 8.98 15.95
N PHE A 208 3.21 8.42 17.06
CA PHE A 208 1.85 8.65 17.57
C PHE A 208 1.51 10.14 17.67
N GLY A 209 0.24 10.48 17.48
CA GLY A 209 -0.25 11.86 17.48
C GLY A 209 -0.06 12.61 16.16
N THR A 210 0.71 12.05 15.20
CA THR A 210 0.92 12.72 13.92
C THR A 210 -0.35 12.66 13.06
N GLU A 211 -0.84 13.84 12.67
CA GLU A 211 -2.00 13.98 11.80
C GLU A 211 -1.66 13.78 10.32
N PRO A 212 -2.61 13.29 9.51
CA PRO A 212 -2.44 13.21 8.07
C PRO A 212 -2.42 14.64 7.47
N ARG A 213 -1.25 15.07 7.02
CA ARG A 213 -1.04 16.39 6.38
C ARG A 213 -0.58 16.19 4.94
N ALA A 214 -0.94 17.12 4.05
CA ALA A 214 -0.62 17.04 2.62
C ALA A 214 0.87 16.75 2.35
N GLN A 215 1.77 17.37 3.08
CA GLN A 215 3.23 17.19 2.98
C GLN A 215 3.73 15.80 3.40
N HIS A 216 2.94 15.02 4.12
CA HIS A 216 3.32 13.68 4.57
C HIS A 216 3.13 12.62 3.47
N PHE A 217 2.20 12.85 2.51
CA PHE A 217 1.89 11.85 1.48
C PHE A 217 3.05 11.60 0.51
N PRO A 218 3.77 12.60 -0.03
CA PRO A 218 4.94 12.35 -0.87
C PRO A 218 6.04 11.58 -0.11
N ALA A 219 6.31 11.97 1.13
CA ALA A 219 7.32 11.28 1.94
C ALA A 219 6.94 9.82 2.29
N ARG A 220 5.64 9.52 2.40
CA ARG A 220 5.12 8.16 2.55
C ARG A 220 5.22 7.38 1.23
N ASN A 221 4.91 8.01 0.09
CA ASN A 221 4.98 7.36 -1.22
C ASN A 221 6.39 6.87 -1.57
N ARG A 222 7.43 7.60 -1.14
CA ARG A 222 8.82 7.10 -1.24
C ARG A 222 9.03 5.78 -0.51
N ILE A 223 8.35 5.56 0.62
CA ILE A 223 8.42 4.28 1.35
C ILE A 223 7.70 3.19 0.56
N ILE A 224 6.53 3.48 -0.02
CA ILE A 224 5.79 2.51 -0.85
C ILE A 224 6.67 2.02 -2.01
N ALA A 225 7.21 2.95 -2.81
CA ALA A 225 8.10 2.61 -3.92
C ALA A 225 9.37 1.89 -3.45
N GLY A 226 9.98 2.38 -2.35
CA GLY A 226 11.23 1.85 -1.81
C GLY A 226 11.12 0.46 -1.20
N MET A 227 9.95 0.05 -0.72
CA MET A 227 9.70 -1.29 -0.17
C MET A 227 9.54 -2.37 -1.24
N ALA A 228 9.39 -1.99 -2.49
CA ALA A 228 9.03 -2.91 -3.56
C ALA A 228 10.15 -3.07 -4.60
N ALA A 229 10.14 -4.20 -5.27
CA ALA A 229 11.03 -4.48 -6.39
C ALA A 229 10.60 -3.75 -7.66
N ALA A 230 9.30 -3.50 -7.80
CA ALA A 230 8.73 -2.75 -8.90
C ALA A 230 7.47 -2.00 -8.43
N THR A 231 7.04 -1.01 -9.22
CA THR A 231 5.84 -0.21 -8.95
C THR A 231 4.87 -0.28 -10.13
N VAL A 232 3.61 -0.56 -9.82
CA VAL A 232 2.49 -0.60 -10.77
C VAL A 232 1.59 0.62 -10.57
N VAL A 233 1.25 1.30 -11.65
CA VAL A 233 0.26 2.38 -11.68
C VAL A 233 -0.95 1.94 -12.49
N ILE A 234 -2.10 1.75 -11.84
CA ILE A 234 -3.33 1.25 -12.46
C ILE A 234 -4.07 2.36 -13.22
N GLU A 235 -4.38 3.45 -12.55
CA GLU A 235 -4.96 4.65 -13.16
C GLU A 235 -4.36 5.91 -12.51
N ALA A 236 -4.06 6.91 -13.33
CA ALA A 236 -3.60 8.20 -12.87
C ALA A 236 -3.98 9.30 -13.86
N ALA A 237 -4.64 10.36 -13.40
CA ALA A 237 -4.70 11.62 -14.14
C ALA A 237 -3.34 12.32 -14.10
N LEU A 238 -3.12 13.27 -15.01
CA LEU A 238 -1.94 14.15 -14.94
C LEU A 238 -1.94 14.90 -13.60
N GLY A 239 -0.77 14.96 -12.95
CA GLY A 239 -0.64 15.56 -11.60
C GLY A 239 -1.15 14.71 -10.44
N SER A 240 -1.53 13.44 -10.69
CA SER A 240 -1.89 12.50 -9.63
C SER A 240 -0.71 12.22 -8.69
N GLY A 241 -1.00 12.09 -7.38
CA GLY A 241 0.00 11.67 -6.39
C GLY A 241 0.58 10.27 -6.63
N SER A 242 -0.09 9.41 -7.39
CA SER A 242 0.42 8.09 -7.80
C SER A 242 1.58 8.21 -8.79
N LEU A 243 1.61 9.25 -9.63
CA LEU A 243 2.76 9.51 -10.51
C LEU A 243 4.01 9.86 -9.71
N ILE A 244 3.88 10.57 -8.58
CA ILE A 244 5.00 10.84 -7.66
C ILE A 244 5.59 9.52 -7.12
N THR A 245 4.77 8.50 -6.92
CA THR A 245 5.25 7.16 -6.50
C THR A 245 6.04 6.49 -7.61
N ALA A 246 5.60 6.61 -8.86
CA ALA A 246 6.33 6.13 -10.03
C ALA A 246 7.67 6.87 -10.20
N ASP A 247 7.68 8.20 -10.04
CA ASP A 247 8.92 8.98 -10.09
C ASP A 247 9.93 8.51 -9.02
N PHE A 248 9.47 8.27 -7.78
CA PHE A 248 10.33 7.71 -6.74
C PHE A 248 10.85 6.31 -7.08
N ALA A 249 10.02 5.46 -7.70
CA ALA A 249 10.48 4.15 -8.14
C ALA A 249 11.61 4.25 -9.16
N LEU A 250 11.45 5.13 -10.16
CA LEU A 250 12.48 5.40 -11.18
C LEU A 250 13.76 6.01 -10.58
N GLU A 251 13.64 6.97 -9.65
CA GLU A 251 14.79 7.55 -8.93
C GLU A 251 15.61 6.49 -8.20
N GLU A 252 14.96 5.45 -7.66
CA GLU A 252 15.59 4.35 -6.93
C GLU A 252 15.93 3.15 -7.83
N GLY A 253 15.87 3.31 -9.18
CA GLY A 253 16.23 2.28 -10.16
C GLY A 253 15.28 1.06 -10.15
N ARG A 254 14.01 1.26 -9.80
CA ARG A 254 12.98 0.23 -9.80
C ARG A 254 12.21 0.24 -11.12
N ASP A 255 11.72 -0.91 -11.54
CA ASP A 255 10.81 -1.00 -12.68
C ASP A 255 9.48 -0.32 -12.39
N VAL A 256 8.93 0.30 -13.43
CA VAL A 256 7.60 0.87 -13.40
C VAL A 256 6.74 0.23 -14.47
N PHE A 257 5.60 -0.28 -14.06
CA PHE A 257 4.53 -0.77 -14.93
C PHE A 257 3.38 0.23 -14.92
N ALA A 258 2.76 0.44 -16.05
CA ALA A 258 1.59 1.29 -16.17
C ALA A 258 0.49 0.57 -16.96
N MET A 259 -0.71 0.56 -16.42
CA MET A 259 -1.86 -0.02 -17.13
C MET A 259 -2.29 0.93 -18.26
N PRO A 260 -2.37 0.47 -19.51
CA PRO A 260 -2.88 1.28 -20.61
C PRO A 260 -4.37 1.57 -20.41
N GLY A 261 -4.83 2.69 -20.93
CA GLY A 261 -6.23 3.05 -20.85
C GLY A 261 -6.65 3.95 -22.01
N SER A 262 -7.94 4.26 -22.08
CA SER A 262 -8.50 5.11 -23.13
C SER A 262 -7.80 6.47 -23.20
N ILE A 263 -7.41 6.88 -24.39
CA ILE A 263 -6.84 8.22 -24.63
C ILE A 263 -7.83 9.36 -24.33
N PHE A 264 -9.11 9.06 -24.27
CA PHE A 264 -10.17 10.01 -23.94
C PHE A 264 -10.46 10.09 -22.43
N ALA A 265 -9.98 9.12 -21.63
CA ALA A 265 -10.19 9.11 -20.20
C ALA A 265 -9.14 9.93 -19.46
N GLU A 266 -9.59 10.94 -18.69
CA GLU A 266 -8.70 11.75 -17.86
C GLU A 266 -7.89 10.90 -16.86
N THR A 267 -8.50 9.83 -16.34
CA THR A 267 -7.87 8.92 -15.38
C THR A 267 -6.76 8.07 -15.98
N SER A 268 -6.65 7.99 -17.31
CA SER A 268 -5.61 7.23 -18.03
C SER A 268 -4.50 8.10 -18.60
N LYS A 269 -4.65 9.42 -18.61
CA LYS A 269 -3.64 10.32 -19.22
C LYS A 269 -2.27 10.18 -18.57
N GLY A 270 -2.22 10.00 -17.25
CA GLY A 270 -0.98 9.84 -16.50
C GLY A 270 -0.31 8.48 -16.75
N THR A 271 -1.06 7.38 -16.75
CA THR A 271 -0.52 6.05 -17.06
C THR A 271 -0.07 5.95 -18.52
N ASN A 272 -0.85 6.47 -19.47
CA ASN A 272 -0.44 6.54 -20.88
C ASN A 272 0.83 7.41 -21.06
N ARG A 273 0.99 8.47 -20.25
CA ARG A 273 2.24 9.25 -20.24
C ARG A 273 3.43 8.47 -19.72
N LEU A 274 3.25 7.67 -18.66
CA LEU A 274 4.31 6.78 -18.17
C LEU A 274 4.73 5.77 -19.24
N LEU A 275 3.78 5.18 -19.98
CA LEU A 275 4.08 4.28 -21.10
C LEU A 275 4.92 4.99 -22.19
N GLN A 276 4.56 6.21 -22.56
CA GLN A 276 5.34 7.02 -23.52
C GLN A 276 6.76 7.32 -23.01
N MET A 277 6.96 7.37 -21.69
CA MET A 277 8.26 7.60 -21.05
C MET A 277 9.07 6.30 -20.86
N GLY A 278 8.55 5.16 -21.27
CA GLY A 278 9.25 3.87 -21.22
C GLY A 278 8.84 2.97 -20.05
N ALA A 279 7.77 3.29 -19.32
CA ALA A 279 7.20 2.32 -18.38
C ALA A 279 6.69 1.09 -19.12
N MET A 280 6.81 -0.08 -18.52
CA MET A 280 6.32 -1.34 -19.10
C MET A 280 4.80 -1.34 -19.11
N ALA A 281 4.21 -1.76 -20.22
CA ALA A 281 2.76 -1.94 -20.31
C ALA A 281 2.32 -3.11 -19.42
N LEU A 282 1.28 -2.90 -18.62
CA LEU A 282 0.67 -3.92 -17.82
C LEU A 282 -0.70 -4.26 -18.42
N THR A 283 -0.81 -5.42 -19.03
CA THR A 283 -2.04 -5.95 -19.61
C THR A 283 -2.53 -7.18 -18.85
N ASP A 284 -1.61 -7.92 -18.24
CA ASP A 284 -1.85 -9.11 -17.44
C ASP A 284 -0.84 -9.20 -16.29
N THR A 285 -1.11 -10.02 -15.30
CA THR A 285 -0.16 -10.35 -14.21
C THR A 285 1.09 -11.01 -14.72
N GLU A 286 1.02 -11.76 -15.82
CA GLU A 286 2.16 -12.44 -16.43
C GLU A 286 3.24 -11.46 -16.89
N ASP A 287 2.90 -10.25 -17.30
CA ASP A 287 3.86 -9.19 -17.65
C ASP A 287 4.84 -8.90 -16.50
N ILE A 288 4.35 -8.90 -15.25
CA ILE A 288 5.16 -8.70 -14.05
C ILE A 288 5.97 -9.94 -13.70
N LEU A 289 5.31 -11.11 -13.76
CA LEU A 289 5.92 -12.38 -13.38
C LEU A 289 7.10 -12.73 -14.28
N GLN A 290 6.97 -12.47 -15.58
CA GLN A 290 8.04 -12.70 -16.56
C GLN A 290 9.26 -11.82 -16.28
N VAL A 291 9.07 -10.55 -15.90
CA VAL A 291 10.17 -9.66 -15.53
C VAL A 291 10.88 -10.20 -14.27
N PHE A 292 10.13 -10.67 -13.29
CA PHE A 292 10.71 -11.25 -12.08
C PHE A 292 11.45 -12.55 -12.35
N GLN A 293 10.89 -13.45 -13.20
CA GLN A 293 11.55 -14.67 -13.62
C GLN A 293 12.84 -14.40 -14.40
N ASN A 294 12.83 -13.44 -15.32
CA ASN A 294 14.01 -13.03 -16.09
C ASN A 294 15.14 -12.49 -15.19
N ARG A 295 14.81 -12.02 -13.99
CA ARG A 295 15.77 -11.63 -12.94
C ARG A 295 16.23 -12.80 -12.06
N GLY A 296 15.85 -14.03 -12.40
CA GLY A 296 16.21 -15.23 -11.65
C GLY A 296 15.40 -15.43 -10.37
N TRP A 297 14.22 -14.82 -10.26
CA TRP A 297 13.35 -15.03 -9.11
C TRP A 297 12.52 -16.30 -9.30
N ILE A 298 12.66 -17.21 -8.33
CA ILE A 298 11.81 -18.40 -8.25
C ILE A 298 10.54 -17.98 -7.48
N LEU A 299 9.49 -17.66 -8.21
CA LEU A 299 8.21 -17.32 -7.60
C LEU A 299 7.55 -18.57 -7.03
N PRO A 300 6.86 -18.47 -5.88
CA PRO A 300 6.02 -19.56 -5.40
C PRO A 300 5.00 -19.94 -6.48
N THR A 301 4.83 -21.25 -6.70
CA THR A 301 3.72 -21.73 -7.52
C THR A 301 2.41 -21.37 -6.84
N ALA A 302 1.41 -20.92 -7.60
CA ALA A 302 0.09 -20.60 -7.07
C ALA A 302 -0.41 -21.76 -6.19
N ALA A 303 -0.68 -21.47 -4.93
CA ALA A 303 -1.29 -22.43 -4.04
C ALA A 303 -2.76 -22.61 -4.47
N GLY A 304 -3.02 -23.65 -5.27
CA GLY A 304 -4.33 -24.10 -5.70
C GLY A 304 -5.14 -23.03 -6.46
N ALA A 305 -5.36 -23.26 -7.74
CA ALA A 305 -6.44 -22.57 -8.44
C ALA A 305 -7.72 -22.74 -7.61
N GLY A 306 -8.34 -21.64 -7.17
CA GLY A 306 -9.62 -21.69 -6.47
C GLY A 306 -10.61 -22.52 -7.29
N GLU A 307 -11.49 -23.26 -6.64
CA GLU A 307 -12.52 -24.05 -7.30
C GLU A 307 -13.21 -23.21 -8.38
N ALA A 308 -13.27 -23.77 -9.59
CA ALA A 308 -13.96 -23.11 -10.69
C ALA A 308 -15.40 -22.80 -10.26
N VAL A 309 -15.82 -21.55 -10.39
CA VAL A 309 -17.18 -21.15 -10.07
C VAL A 309 -18.11 -21.76 -11.10
N ASP A 310 -18.90 -22.73 -10.68
CA ASP A 310 -19.92 -23.35 -11.56
C ASP A 310 -21.03 -22.32 -11.84
N LEU A 311 -21.18 -21.99 -13.11
CA LEU A 311 -22.17 -21.02 -13.61
C LEU A 311 -23.22 -21.74 -14.47
N ASP A 312 -24.49 -21.51 -14.16
CA ASP A 312 -25.56 -21.96 -15.03
C ASP A 312 -25.66 -21.09 -16.32
N GLU A 313 -26.39 -21.57 -17.31
CA GLU A 313 -26.51 -20.91 -18.62
C GLU A 313 -27.13 -19.49 -18.51
N THR A 314 -28.03 -19.27 -17.55
CA THR A 314 -28.62 -17.95 -17.31
C THR A 314 -27.58 -16.99 -16.72
N GLU A 315 -26.73 -17.48 -15.81
CA GLU A 315 -25.62 -16.72 -15.23
C GLU A 315 -24.57 -16.34 -16.27
N LYS A 316 -24.21 -17.27 -17.16
CA LYS A 316 -23.28 -17.01 -18.29
C LYS A 316 -23.87 -15.94 -19.22
N GLN A 317 -25.16 -16.04 -19.56
CA GLN A 317 -25.85 -15.07 -20.41
C GLN A 317 -25.84 -13.67 -19.82
N VAL A 318 -26.11 -13.52 -18.50
CA VAL A 318 -26.06 -12.22 -17.82
C VAL A 318 -24.63 -11.68 -17.76
N LEU A 319 -23.63 -12.54 -17.48
CA LEU A 319 -22.23 -12.13 -17.46
C LEU A 319 -21.71 -11.69 -18.84
N ALA A 320 -22.17 -12.31 -19.91
CA ALA A 320 -21.82 -11.92 -21.27
C ALA A 320 -22.40 -10.54 -21.66
N ALA A 321 -23.53 -10.15 -21.10
CA ALA A 321 -24.16 -8.84 -21.32
C ALA A 321 -23.53 -7.70 -20.47
N LEU A 322 -22.77 -8.04 -19.42
CA LEU A 322 -22.12 -7.08 -18.56
C LEU A 322 -20.76 -6.61 -19.07
N SER A 323 -20.41 -5.36 -18.81
CA SER A 323 -19.10 -4.79 -19.13
C SER A 323 -18.13 -4.96 -17.96
N MET A 324 -16.83 -5.08 -18.25
CA MET A 324 -15.75 -4.97 -17.28
C MET A 324 -15.24 -3.53 -17.13
N GLU A 325 -15.67 -2.63 -18.01
CA GLU A 325 -15.16 -1.26 -18.09
C GLU A 325 -16.11 -0.22 -17.52
N ARG A 326 -17.43 -0.50 -17.56
CA ARG A 326 -18.46 0.42 -17.10
C ARG A 326 -19.57 -0.30 -16.35
N ALA A 327 -20.14 0.37 -15.38
CA ALA A 327 -21.37 -0.11 -14.73
C ALA A 327 -22.54 0.02 -15.71
N ILE A 328 -23.40 -1.01 -15.79
CA ILE A 328 -24.60 -1.06 -16.65
C ILE A 328 -25.82 -1.15 -15.74
N PRO A 329 -26.80 -0.23 -15.86
CA PRO A 329 -28.07 -0.33 -15.15
C PRO A 329 -28.80 -1.63 -15.46
N ALA A 330 -29.52 -2.19 -14.49
CA ALA A 330 -30.27 -3.44 -14.69
C ALA A 330 -31.30 -3.36 -15.86
N GLU A 331 -31.90 -2.20 -16.05
CA GLU A 331 -32.86 -1.97 -17.14
C GLU A 331 -32.18 -2.09 -18.53
N ASP A 332 -30.94 -1.65 -18.65
CA ASP A 332 -30.17 -1.72 -19.91
C ASP A 332 -29.72 -3.15 -20.25
N LEU A 333 -29.72 -4.06 -19.27
CA LEU A 333 -29.42 -5.48 -19.46
C LEU A 333 -30.64 -6.29 -19.99
N LEU A 334 -31.86 -5.79 -19.85
CA LEU A 334 -33.08 -6.51 -20.26
C LEU A 334 -33.10 -6.84 -21.77
N PRO A 335 -32.78 -5.88 -22.68
CA PRO A 335 -32.74 -6.19 -24.12
C PRO A 335 -31.66 -7.18 -24.50
N ALA A 336 -30.51 -7.11 -23.85
CA ALA A 336 -29.36 -7.96 -24.15
C ALA A 336 -29.52 -9.40 -23.63
N THR A 337 -30.24 -9.56 -22.49
CA THR A 337 -30.43 -10.87 -21.85
C THR A 337 -31.77 -11.51 -22.20
N GLY A 338 -32.78 -10.74 -22.67
CA GLY A 338 -34.12 -11.24 -22.90
C GLY A 338 -34.84 -11.78 -21.64
N LEU A 339 -34.29 -11.55 -20.45
CA LEU A 339 -34.82 -12.04 -19.18
C LEU A 339 -35.89 -11.09 -18.63
N PRO A 340 -36.94 -11.57 -17.98
CA PRO A 340 -37.82 -10.72 -17.18
C PRO A 340 -37.05 -10.09 -16.03
N LEU A 341 -37.36 -8.83 -15.67
CA LEU A 341 -36.66 -8.07 -14.63
C LEU A 341 -36.50 -8.83 -13.30
N PRO A 342 -37.51 -9.50 -12.73
CA PRO A 342 -37.34 -10.26 -11.50
C PRO A 342 -36.32 -11.39 -11.62
N LYS A 343 -36.28 -12.10 -12.75
CA LYS A 343 -35.30 -13.16 -13.00
C LYS A 343 -33.89 -12.59 -13.17
N LEU A 344 -33.73 -11.47 -13.89
CA LEU A 344 -32.46 -10.78 -14.05
C LEU A 344 -31.92 -10.33 -12.70
N LEU A 345 -32.70 -9.65 -11.85
CA LEU A 345 -32.27 -9.20 -10.53
C LEU A 345 -31.85 -10.38 -9.62
N HIS A 346 -32.63 -11.47 -9.65
CA HIS A 346 -32.29 -12.69 -8.91
C HIS A 346 -30.94 -13.29 -9.40
N THR A 347 -30.70 -13.32 -10.72
CA THR A 347 -29.45 -13.81 -11.30
C THR A 347 -28.27 -12.89 -10.93
N LEU A 348 -28.46 -11.58 -11.01
CA LEU A 348 -27.44 -10.60 -10.58
C LEU A 348 -27.07 -10.79 -9.10
N LEU A 349 -28.04 -10.98 -8.21
CA LEU A 349 -27.78 -11.27 -6.80
C LEU A 349 -26.99 -12.57 -6.62
N ARG A 350 -27.33 -13.65 -7.32
CA ARG A 350 -26.56 -14.91 -7.30
C ARG A 350 -25.13 -14.69 -7.78
N LEU A 351 -24.93 -13.93 -8.85
CA LEU A 351 -23.61 -13.59 -9.37
C LEU A 351 -22.82 -12.71 -8.41
N GLN A 352 -23.46 -11.80 -7.66
CA GLN A 352 -22.84 -11.04 -6.59
C GLN A 352 -22.37 -11.97 -5.44
N LEU A 353 -23.19 -12.94 -5.02
CA LEU A 353 -22.81 -13.93 -4.01
C LEU A 353 -21.63 -14.80 -4.47
N LYS A 354 -21.56 -15.11 -5.77
CA LYS A 354 -20.44 -15.80 -6.43
C LYS A 354 -19.24 -14.88 -6.70
N LYS A 355 -19.32 -13.58 -6.34
CA LYS A 355 -18.30 -12.55 -6.58
C LYS A 355 -17.95 -12.35 -8.07
N ALA A 356 -18.85 -12.71 -8.95
CA ALA A 356 -18.71 -12.57 -10.41
C ALA A 356 -19.18 -11.21 -10.93
N VAL A 357 -20.03 -10.52 -10.14
CA VAL A 357 -20.62 -9.20 -10.44
C VAL A 357 -20.53 -8.32 -9.20
N GLU A 358 -20.31 -7.03 -9.39
CA GLU A 358 -20.35 -6.01 -8.34
C GLU A 358 -21.37 -4.91 -8.72
N GLU A 359 -22.14 -4.44 -7.74
CA GLU A 359 -23.00 -3.28 -7.87
C GLU A 359 -22.25 -2.01 -7.51
N LEU A 360 -22.23 -1.05 -8.42
CA LEU A 360 -21.58 0.25 -8.27
C LEU A 360 -22.62 1.37 -8.46
N PRO A 361 -22.34 2.61 -8.04
CA PRO A 361 -23.18 3.73 -8.43
C PRO A 361 -23.33 3.80 -9.95
N GLY A 362 -24.56 3.57 -10.43
CA GLY A 362 -24.86 3.54 -11.87
C GLY A 362 -25.14 2.15 -12.46
N GLY A 363 -25.08 1.07 -11.66
CA GLY A 363 -25.47 -0.27 -12.11
C GLY A 363 -24.49 -1.38 -11.75
N TYR A 364 -24.46 -2.42 -12.56
CA TYR A 364 -23.69 -3.63 -12.32
C TYR A 364 -22.47 -3.72 -13.24
N ILE A 365 -21.35 -4.19 -12.71
CA ILE A 365 -20.13 -4.43 -13.47
C ILE A 365 -19.70 -5.89 -13.31
N ARG A 366 -19.20 -6.49 -14.38
CA ARG A 366 -18.60 -7.82 -14.32
C ARG A 366 -17.25 -7.76 -13.64
N CYS A 367 -17.02 -8.62 -12.65
CA CYS A 367 -15.71 -8.83 -12.03
C CYS A 367 -14.89 -9.78 -12.91
N ALA A 368 -13.59 -9.48 -13.09
CA ALA A 368 -12.64 -10.41 -13.67
C ALA A 368 -12.24 -11.45 -12.61
N ALA A 369 -13.13 -12.39 -12.31
CA ALA A 369 -12.77 -13.52 -11.46
C ALA A 369 -11.89 -14.48 -12.25
N ALA A 370 -10.69 -14.78 -11.73
CA ALA A 370 -9.67 -15.61 -12.38
C ALA A 370 -10.12 -17.04 -12.77
N ASN A 371 -11.31 -17.46 -12.39
CA ASN A 371 -11.81 -18.83 -12.54
C ASN A 371 -13.24 -18.94 -13.13
N LEU A 372 -13.72 -17.90 -13.82
CA LEU A 372 -14.98 -18.02 -14.56
C LEU A 372 -14.73 -18.73 -15.90
N GLN A 373 -14.99 -20.03 -15.99
CA GLN A 373 -15.10 -20.73 -17.28
C GLN A 373 -16.41 -20.27 -17.95
N LEU A 374 -16.28 -19.49 -19.01
CA LEU A 374 -17.38 -19.13 -19.91
C LEU A 374 -17.67 -20.25 -20.89
#